data_b36b334e0f3435e87507cf8388016b3e
#
_entry.id   b36b334e0f3435e87507cf8388016b3e
#
_cell.length_a   1.000
_cell.length_b   1.000
_cell.length_c   1.000
_cell.angle_alpha   90.00
_cell.angle_beta   90.00
_cell.angle_gamma   90.00
#
_symmetry.space_group_name_H-M   'P 1'
#
loop_
_entity.id
_entity.type
_entity.pdbx_description
1 polymer ?
#
loop_
_entity_poly.entity_id
_entity_poly.type
_entity_poly.pdbx_seq_one_letter_code
_entity_poly.pdbx_strand_id
1 'polypeptide(L)'
;VNHFSLVMIPIILKKWFGISHQCEAPSSIFIGLIGGVGDLISAAPSVVALKKKYPDAQISFGVGEGIFFNTIKNDPNIDHFETPFFYNVWKKRARRKIYREKYKNYDLVFLLDNGTQDWWKQRKHLLDIYAEKCGVNLERRRPIIYLDDSDFVEAKRKLNEMGISNKDKFLVLSPETRSKKKMKEWPYEQFLSLIQKIHQNYDFKIVTLVSKENPYNY
;
A
#
# COMPACT_ATOMS: atom_id res chain seq x y z
N VAL A 1 -16.92 17.05 27.80
CA VAL A 1 -16.97 16.10 26.69
C VAL A 1 -16.50 16.84 25.46
N ASN A 2 -15.24 16.61 25.04
CA ASN A 2 -14.50 17.46 24.11
C ASN A 2 -14.65 17.01 22.66
N HIS A 3 -15.38 17.79 21.87
CA HIS A 3 -15.50 17.71 20.42
C HIS A 3 -14.35 18.48 19.68
N PHE A 4 -13.09 18.21 19.98
CA PHE A 4 -11.99 19.00 19.39
C PHE A 4 -11.01 18.26 18.48
N SER A 5 -11.34 17.07 17.98
CA SER A 5 -10.35 16.22 17.31
C SER A 5 -10.46 16.09 15.79
N LEU A 6 -11.52 16.56 15.15
CA LEU A 6 -11.83 16.19 13.75
C LEU A 6 -11.46 17.23 12.66
N VAL A 7 -11.03 18.44 13.06
CA VAL A 7 -10.83 19.54 12.10
C VAL A 7 -9.36 19.80 11.75
N MET A 8 -8.41 19.24 12.50
CA MET A 8 -7.00 19.67 12.43
C MET A 8 -6.16 19.06 11.30
N ILE A 9 -6.48 17.89 10.76
CA ILE A 9 -5.59 17.20 9.81
C ILE A 9 -5.66 17.77 8.38
N PRO A 10 -6.83 18.11 7.84
CA PRO A 10 -6.91 18.83 6.56
C PRO A 10 -6.24 20.21 6.61
N ILE A 11 -6.33 20.91 7.77
CA ILE A 11 -5.76 22.25 7.97
C ILE A 11 -4.22 22.24 7.95
N ILE A 12 -3.57 21.19 8.45
CA ILE A 12 -2.11 21.10 8.49
C ILE A 12 -1.52 20.90 7.08
N LEU A 13 -2.13 20.07 6.25
CA LEU A 13 -1.73 19.90 4.85
C LEU A 13 -2.03 21.17 4.02
N LYS A 14 -3.17 21.82 4.25
CA LYS A 14 -3.52 23.13 3.66
C LYS A 14 -2.49 24.22 4.02
N LYS A 15 -2.04 24.27 5.27
CA LYS A 15 -1.02 25.23 5.71
C LYS A 15 0.34 25.00 5.05
N TRP A 16 0.68 23.74 4.71
CA TRP A 16 1.90 23.38 3.99
C TRP A 16 1.84 23.72 2.49
N PHE A 17 0.67 23.63 1.87
CA PHE A 17 0.47 23.88 0.44
C PHE A 17 -0.14 25.23 0.11
N GLY A 18 -0.55 26.02 1.10
CA GLY A 18 -1.17 27.34 0.89
C GLY A 18 -2.55 27.27 0.20
N ILE A 19 -3.19 26.10 0.22
CA ILE A 19 -4.52 25.89 -0.36
C ILE A 19 -5.53 25.96 0.77
N SER A 20 -6.25 27.07 0.88
CA SER A 20 -7.27 27.31 1.89
C SER A 20 -8.66 27.25 1.27
N HIS A 21 -9.23 26.08 1.05
CA HIS A 21 -10.66 25.93 0.88
C HIS A 21 -11.15 24.81 1.79
N GLN A 22 -12.10 25.13 2.67
CA GLN A 22 -12.98 24.13 3.28
C GLN A 22 -13.96 23.74 2.17
N CYS A 23 -13.59 22.73 1.38
CA CYS A 23 -14.51 22.15 0.43
C CYS A 23 -15.33 21.10 1.18
N GLU A 24 -16.60 21.38 1.47
CA GLU A 24 -17.50 20.42 2.12
C GLU A 24 -17.76 19.22 1.20
N ALA A 25 -17.73 19.43 -0.12
CA ALA A 25 -17.89 18.41 -1.15
C ALA A 25 -16.78 18.56 -2.22
N PRO A 26 -15.59 17.96 -2.02
CA PRO A 26 -14.54 17.99 -3.01
C PRO A 26 -14.98 17.25 -4.28
N SER A 27 -14.69 17.81 -5.44
CA SER A 27 -14.89 17.18 -6.75
C SER A 27 -13.64 16.43 -7.23
N SER A 28 -12.47 16.75 -6.68
CA SER A 28 -11.19 16.21 -7.09
C SER A 28 -10.25 15.98 -5.90
N ILE A 29 -9.70 14.76 -5.83
CA ILE A 29 -8.80 14.31 -4.76
C ILE A 29 -7.53 13.75 -5.40
N PHE A 30 -6.36 14.21 -4.97
CA PHE A 30 -5.09 13.60 -5.31
C PHE A 30 -4.48 12.89 -4.10
N ILE A 31 -4.05 11.64 -4.32
CA ILE A 31 -3.33 10.84 -3.33
C ILE A 31 -1.99 10.44 -3.92
N GLY A 32 -0.90 10.91 -3.34
CA GLY A 32 0.45 10.49 -3.71
C GLY A 32 1.02 9.54 -2.66
N LEU A 33 1.38 8.32 -3.05
CA LEU A 33 1.99 7.36 -2.13
C LEU A 33 3.40 6.98 -2.55
N ILE A 34 4.26 7.02 -1.56
CA ILE A 34 5.67 6.69 -1.69
C ILE A 34 6.02 5.66 -0.64
N GLY A 35 6.08 4.45 -1.09
CA GLY A 35 6.36 3.31 -0.22
C GLY A 35 6.56 2.04 -1.03
N GLY A 36 6.63 0.92 -0.34
CA GLY A 36 6.66 -0.40 -0.95
C GLY A 36 5.26 -0.92 -1.30
N VAL A 37 5.19 -2.13 -1.86
CA VAL A 37 3.93 -2.82 -2.15
C VAL A 37 3.05 -2.94 -0.89
N GLY A 38 3.67 -3.24 0.27
CA GLY A 38 2.95 -3.31 1.54
C GLY A 38 2.30 -1.98 1.95
N ASP A 39 2.95 -0.84 1.64
CA ASP A 39 2.39 0.48 1.90
C ASP A 39 1.16 0.74 1.02
N LEU A 40 1.22 0.35 -0.27
CA LEU A 40 0.12 0.51 -1.22
C LEU A 40 -1.13 -0.25 -0.77
N ILE A 41 -1.01 -1.53 -0.49
CA ILE A 41 -2.14 -2.35 -0.03
C ILE A 41 -2.68 -1.90 1.34
N SER A 42 -1.84 -1.26 2.15
CA SER A 42 -2.24 -0.66 3.42
C SER A 42 -2.95 0.69 3.25
N ALA A 43 -2.72 1.40 2.16
CA ALA A 43 -3.40 2.66 1.84
C ALA A 43 -4.77 2.45 1.17
N ALA A 44 -4.97 1.35 0.46
CA ALA A 44 -6.20 1.06 -0.28
C ALA A 44 -7.49 1.20 0.57
N PRO A 45 -7.57 0.75 1.84
CA PRO A 45 -8.76 1.01 2.67
C PRO A 45 -9.08 2.49 2.88
N SER A 46 -8.06 3.36 2.90
CA SER A 46 -8.28 4.81 2.99
C SER A 46 -8.84 5.38 1.70
N VAL A 47 -8.45 4.83 0.54
CA VAL A 47 -9.02 5.19 -0.77
C VAL A 47 -10.50 4.82 -0.82
N VAL A 48 -10.86 3.59 -0.43
CA VAL A 48 -12.24 3.14 -0.31
C VAL A 48 -13.06 4.06 0.60
N ALA A 49 -12.52 4.41 1.77
CA ALA A 49 -13.20 5.28 2.73
C ALA A 49 -13.37 6.72 2.20
N LEU A 50 -12.39 7.24 1.43
CA LEU A 50 -12.50 8.53 0.75
C LEU A 50 -13.57 8.50 -0.35
N LYS A 51 -13.60 7.47 -1.19
CA LYS A 51 -14.62 7.33 -2.24
C LYS A 51 -16.02 7.20 -1.64
N LYS A 52 -16.16 6.49 -0.52
CA LYS A 52 -17.43 6.42 0.21
C LYS A 52 -17.86 7.75 0.82
N LYS A 53 -16.91 8.50 1.38
CA LYS A 53 -17.17 9.82 1.98
C LYS A 53 -17.49 10.89 0.95
N TYR A 54 -16.89 10.78 -0.24
CA TYR A 54 -17.01 11.72 -1.36
C TYR A 54 -17.28 10.92 -2.65
N PRO A 55 -18.50 10.38 -2.84
CA PRO A 55 -18.80 9.46 -3.94
C PRO A 55 -18.63 10.07 -5.33
N ASP A 56 -18.90 11.37 -5.45
CA ASP A 56 -18.81 12.10 -6.71
C ASP A 56 -17.41 12.64 -7.00
N ALA A 57 -16.48 12.56 -6.03
CA ALA A 57 -15.13 13.03 -6.23
C ALA A 57 -14.34 12.09 -7.15
N GLN A 58 -13.60 12.67 -8.08
CA GLN A 58 -12.61 11.96 -8.88
C GLN A 58 -11.32 11.78 -8.05
N ILE A 59 -10.87 10.55 -7.89
CA ILE A 59 -9.66 10.21 -7.16
C ILE A 59 -8.53 9.92 -8.15
N SER A 60 -7.48 10.74 -8.10
CA SER A 60 -6.24 10.52 -8.82
C SER A 60 -5.18 9.98 -7.86
N PHE A 61 -4.47 8.92 -8.26
CA PHE A 61 -3.47 8.29 -7.42
C PHE A 61 -2.08 8.31 -8.06
N GLY A 62 -1.13 8.94 -7.38
CA GLY A 62 0.28 9.00 -7.77
C GLY A 62 1.06 7.83 -7.20
N VAL A 63 1.67 7.02 -8.06
CA VAL A 63 2.38 5.78 -7.71
C VAL A 63 3.62 5.56 -8.56
N GLY A 64 4.59 4.78 -8.05
CA GLY A 64 5.74 4.32 -8.83
C GLY A 64 5.37 3.35 -9.94
N GLU A 65 6.26 3.18 -10.91
CA GLU A 65 6.09 2.28 -12.05
C GLU A 65 6.23 0.79 -11.69
N GLY A 66 5.92 -0.06 -12.65
CA GLY A 66 6.15 -1.50 -12.59
C GLY A 66 5.29 -2.16 -11.50
N ILE A 67 5.94 -2.89 -10.60
CA ILE A 67 5.23 -3.65 -9.55
C ILE A 67 4.34 -2.75 -8.67
N PHE A 68 4.72 -1.50 -8.46
CA PHE A 68 3.93 -0.58 -7.64
C PHE A 68 2.60 -0.24 -8.32
N PHE A 69 2.65 0.16 -9.57
CA PHE A 69 1.44 0.40 -10.38
C PHE A 69 0.60 -0.87 -10.51
N ASN A 70 1.21 -1.99 -10.85
CA ASN A 70 0.50 -3.27 -11.00
C ASN A 70 -0.21 -3.73 -9.73
N THR A 71 0.24 -3.30 -8.55
CA THR A 71 -0.39 -3.64 -7.27
C THR A 71 -1.76 -2.98 -7.09
N ILE A 72 -1.99 -1.80 -7.69
CA ILE A 72 -3.21 -1.01 -7.45
C ILE A 72 -3.99 -0.66 -8.71
N LYS A 73 -3.50 -1.01 -9.90
CA LYS A 73 -4.12 -0.64 -11.19
C LYS A 73 -5.59 -1.05 -11.33
N ASN A 74 -6.00 -2.09 -10.61
CA ASN A 74 -7.36 -2.63 -10.65
C ASN A 74 -8.27 -2.10 -9.51
N ASP A 75 -7.81 -1.11 -8.72
CA ASP A 75 -8.65 -0.54 -7.65
C ASP A 75 -9.79 0.29 -8.26
N PRO A 76 -11.07 -0.14 -8.12
CA PRO A 76 -12.21 0.51 -8.73
C PRO A 76 -12.53 1.88 -8.10
N ASN A 77 -11.89 2.23 -7.00
CA ASN A 77 -12.09 3.50 -6.32
C ASN A 77 -11.11 4.58 -6.81
N ILE A 78 -10.20 4.23 -7.72
CA ILE A 78 -9.23 5.16 -8.32
C ILE A 78 -9.63 5.44 -9.76
N ASP A 79 -9.94 6.69 -10.06
CA ASP A 79 -10.40 7.11 -11.39
C ASP A 79 -9.21 7.37 -12.33
N HIS A 80 -8.07 7.86 -11.81
CA HIS A 80 -6.89 8.19 -12.61
C HIS A 80 -5.59 7.82 -11.90
N PHE A 81 -4.59 7.42 -12.68
CA PHE A 81 -3.25 7.14 -12.16
C PHE A 81 -2.22 8.13 -12.73
N GLU A 82 -1.36 8.63 -11.86
CA GLU A 82 -0.14 9.32 -12.24
C GLU A 82 1.06 8.40 -11.97
N THR A 83 1.68 7.93 -13.04
CA THR A 83 2.89 7.10 -12.97
C THR A 83 3.89 7.52 -14.05
N PRO A 84 5.16 7.69 -13.77
CA PRO A 84 5.79 7.54 -12.45
C PRO A 84 5.54 8.73 -11.52
N PHE A 85 5.19 8.46 -10.28
CA PHE A 85 5.13 9.46 -9.23
C PHE A 85 6.40 9.38 -8.38
N PHE A 86 7.20 10.43 -8.37
CA PHE A 86 8.51 10.43 -7.73
C PHE A 86 8.58 11.27 -6.48
N TYR A 87 8.96 10.63 -5.41
CA TYR A 87 9.12 11.21 -4.08
C TYR A 87 10.24 12.24 -3.90
N ASN A 88 11.38 12.00 -4.52
CA ASN A 88 12.55 12.86 -4.35
C ASN A 88 12.29 14.32 -4.66
N VAL A 89 11.20 14.57 -5.33
CA VAL A 89 10.72 15.89 -5.69
C VAL A 89 10.17 16.65 -4.49
N TRP A 90 9.50 15.97 -3.57
CA TRP A 90 8.93 16.59 -2.36
C TRP A 90 9.98 16.95 -1.31
N LYS A 91 11.10 16.24 -1.27
CA LYS A 91 12.20 16.50 -0.32
C LYS A 91 12.99 17.76 -0.67
N LYS A 92 13.04 18.17 -1.93
CA LYS A 92 13.81 19.35 -2.34
C LYS A 92 12.94 20.61 -2.33
N ARG A 93 13.27 21.56 -1.46
CA ARG A 93 12.51 22.83 -1.27
C ARG A 93 12.21 23.57 -2.58
N ALA A 94 13.18 23.60 -3.53
CA ALA A 94 12.99 24.21 -4.85
C ALA A 94 11.93 23.50 -5.72
N ARG A 95 11.74 22.20 -5.55
CA ARG A 95 10.78 21.41 -6.33
C ARG A 95 9.37 21.45 -5.71
N ARG A 96 9.22 21.80 -4.43
CA ARG A 96 7.90 21.97 -3.79
C ARG A 96 7.02 22.99 -4.50
N LYS A 97 7.62 24.05 -5.05
CA LYS A 97 6.89 25.06 -5.83
C LYS A 97 6.26 24.45 -7.09
N ILE A 98 7.02 23.64 -7.84
CA ILE A 98 6.57 22.97 -9.07
C ILE A 98 5.37 22.06 -8.77
N TYR A 99 5.42 21.31 -7.66
CA TYR A 99 4.34 20.41 -7.29
C TYR A 99 3.10 21.13 -6.76
N ARG A 100 3.29 22.23 -6.02
CA ARG A 100 2.17 23.10 -5.65
C ARG A 100 1.40 23.56 -6.88
N GLU A 101 2.12 24.00 -7.91
CA GLU A 101 1.50 24.40 -9.17
C GLU A 101 0.80 23.22 -9.86
N LYS A 102 1.43 22.03 -9.87
CA LYS A 102 0.88 20.84 -10.52
C LYS A 102 -0.42 20.36 -9.86
N TYR A 103 -0.48 20.39 -8.54
CA TYR A 103 -1.63 19.85 -7.79
C TYR A 103 -2.55 20.92 -7.20
N LYS A 104 -2.36 22.21 -7.54
CA LYS A 104 -3.18 23.31 -7.01
C LYS A 104 -4.66 23.21 -7.37
N ASN A 105 -4.97 22.55 -8.48
CA ASN A 105 -6.32 22.40 -8.99
C ASN A 105 -7.11 21.27 -8.32
N TYR A 106 -6.47 20.45 -7.49
CA TYR A 106 -7.19 19.47 -6.68
C TYR A 106 -7.77 20.10 -5.44
N ASP A 107 -9.02 19.77 -5.13
CA ASP A 107 -9.69 20.24 -3.91
C ASP A 107 -9.03 19.68 -2.64
N LEU A 108 -8.61 18.40 -2.70
CA LEU A 108 -7.87 17.74 -1.63
C LEU A 108 -6.60 17.07 -2.17
N VAL A 109 -5.51 17.20 -1.43
CA VAL A 109 -4.22 16.55 -1.76
C VAL A 109 -3.70 15.83 -0.53
N PHE A 110 -3.51 14.52 -0.63
CA PHE A 110 -2.94 13.68 0.42
C PHE A 110 -1.61 13.09 -0.04
N LEU A 111 -0.58 13.26 0.79
CA LEU A 111 0.70 12.60 0.60
C LEU A 111 0.88 11.55 1.67
N LEU A 112 0.79 10.30 1.25
CA LEU A 112 0.94 9.15 2.09
C LEU A 112 2.36 8.64 1.95
N ASP A 113 3.28 9.18 2.74
CA ASP A 113 4.60 8.60 2.88
C ASP A 113 4.68 7.83 4.20
N ASN A 114 5.43 6.73 4.19
CA ASN A 114 5.84 6.06 5.41
C ASN A 114 6.98 6.81 6.11
N GLY A 115 7.46 7.87 5.49
CA GLY A 115 8.55 8.73 5.94
C GLY A 115 8.15 9.81 6.94
N THR A 116 6.98 9.75 7.54
CA THR A 116 6.79 10.31 8.87
C THR A 116 7.75 9.57 9.77
N GLN A 117 8.86 10.19 10.04
CA GLN A 117 10.10 9.62 10.55
C GLN A 117 9.95 8.77 11.82
N ASP A 118 8.76 8.69 12.38
CA ASP A 118 8.47 8.06 13.66
C ASP A 118 7.18 7.23 13.69
N TRP A 119 6.69 6.72 12.53
CA TRP A 119 5.48 5.89 12.51
C TRP A 119 5.56 4.70 13.48
N TRP A 120 6.73 4.07 13.65
CA TRP A 120 6.94 2.98 14.61
C TRP A 120 6.88 3.43 16.07
N LYS A 121 7.08 4.72 16.35
CA LYS A 121 6.92 5.29 17.70
C LYS A 121 5.45 5.49 18.07
N GLN A 122 4.58 5.64 17.06
CA GLN A 122 3.16 5.91 17.28
C GLN A 122 2.39 4.70 17.81
N ARG A 123 2.97 3.50 17.79
CA ARG A 123 2.30 2.23 18.19
C ARG A 123 0.94 2.01 17.50
N LYS A 124 0.79 2.54 16.29
CA LYS A 124 -0.41 2.42 15.45
C LYS A 124 -0.09 1.58 14.22
N HIS A 125 -1.09 0.86 13.73
CA HIS A 125 -0.97 0.18 12.46
C HIS A 125 -0.91 1.19 11.31
N LEU A 126 -0.18 0.87 10.24
CA LEU A 126 -0.01 1.76 9.08
C LEU A 126 -1.34 2.14 8.41
N LEU A 127 -2.31 1.23 8.39
CA LEU A 127 -3.70 1.49 7.96
C LEU A 127 -4.32 2.70 8.67
N ASP A 128 -4.18 2.75 10.01
CA ASP A 128 -4.75 3.82 10.82
C ASP A 128 -4.03 5.15 10.58
N ILE A 129 -2.71 5.10 10.40
CA ILE A 129 -1.91 6.29 10.08
C ILE A 129 -2.34 6.90 8.75
N TYR A 130 -2.59 6.07 7.73
CA TYR A 130 -3.07 6.55 6.44
C TYR A 130 -4.49 7.06 6.51
N ALA A 131 -5.37 6.38 7.24
CA ALA A 131 -6.74 6.83 7.46
C ALA A 131 -6.79 8.18 8.19
N GLU A 132 -5.99 8.36 9.24
CA GLU A 132 -5.87 9.63 9.95
C GLU A 132 -5.35 10.75 9.04
N LYS A 133 -4.34 10.47 8.19
CA LYS A 133 -3.83 11.43 7.21
C LYS A 133 -4.90 11.86 6.20
N CYS A 134 -5.75 10.94 5.80
CA CYS A 134 -6.86 11.20 4.89
C CYS A 134 -8.10 11.79 5.59
N GLY A 135 -8.15 11.82 6.91
CA GLY A 135 -9.31 12.30 7.68
C GLY A 135 -10.54 11.41 7.49
N VAL A 136 -10.33 10.09 7.43
CA VAL A 136 -11.38 9.08 7.26
C VAL A 136 -11.33 8.01 8.34
N ASN A 137 -12.45 7.34 8.56
CA ASN A 137 -12.56 6.16 9.41
C ASN A 137 -12.65 4.91 8.54
N LEU A 138 -11.92 3.85 8.91
CA LEU A 138 -11.95 2.59 8.19
C LEU A 138 -13.06 1.69 8.72
N GLU A 139 -13.94 1.24 7.86
CA GLU A 139 -14.95 0.21 8.21
C GLU A 139 -14.31 -1.17 8.37
N ARG A 140 -13.32 -1.47 7.53
CA ARG A 140 -12.53 -2.70 7.59
C ARG A 140 -11.05 -2.37 7.73
N ARG A 141 -10.44 -2.85 8.81
CA ARG A 141 -9.00 -2.67 9.07
C ARG A 141 -8.21 -3.85 8.48
N ARG A 142 -8.26 -3.99 7.16
CA ARG A 142 -7.52 -5.02 6.40
C ARG A 142 -6.89 -4.40 5.18
N PRO A 143 -5.64 -4.77 4.83
CA PRO A 143 -5.06 -4.44 3.53
C PRO A 143 -5.96 -4.96 2.40
N ILE A 144 -6.03 -4.21 1.30
CA ILE A 144 -6.86 -4.55 0.14
C ILE A 144 -5.96 -4.62 -1.09
N ILE A 145 -6.17 -5.65 -1.89
CA ILE A 145 -5.64 -5.78 -3.24
C ILE A 145 -6.77 -6.22 -4.16
N TYR A 146 -6.88 -5.60 -5.32
CA TYR A 146 -7.84 -5.95 -6.35
C TYR A 146 -7.14 -6.74 -7.46
N LEU A 147 -7.55 -7.98 -7.62
CA LEU A 147 -7.03 -8.90 -8.63
C LEU A 147 -8.05 -9.03 -9.75
N ASP A 148 -7.58 -9.19 -10.97
CA ASP A 148 -8.41 -9.51 -12.12
C ASP A 148 -8.36 -11.02 -12.45
N ASP A 149 -9.19 -11.45 -13.39
CA ASP A 149 -9.26 -12.86 -13.78
C ASP A 149 -7.94 -13.38 -14.35
N SER A 150 -7.15 -12.51 -14.99
CA SER A 150 -5.85 -12.88 -15.54
C SER A 150 -4.83 -13.21 -14.45
N ASP A 151 -4.91 -12.54 -13.30
CA ASP A 151 -4.07 -12.84 -12.14
C ASP A 151 -4.34 -14.24 -11.59
N PHE A 152 -5.63 -14.63 -11.53
CA PHE A 152 -6.03 -15.98 -11.08
C PHE A 152 -5.63 -17.06 -12.09
N VAL A 153 -5.79 -16.81 -13.39
CA VAL A 153 -5.38 -17.73 -14.45
C VAL A 153 -3.87 -17.97 -14.39
N GLU A 154 -3.08 -16.91 -14.27
CA GLU A 154 -1.62 -17.02 -14.22
C GLU A 154 -1.15 -17.71 -12.93
N ALA A 155 -1.75 -17.41 -11.78
CA ALA A 155 -1.43 -18.10 -10.54
C ALA A 155 -1.72 -19.60 -10.63
N LYS A 156 -2.88 -19.97 -11.20
CA LYS A 156 -3.26 -21.37 -11.42
C LYS A 156 -2.31 -22.09 -12.38
N ARG A 157 -1.92 -21.43 -13.47
CA ARG A 157 -0.94 -21.97 -14.42
C ARG A 157 0.38 -22.30 -13.72
N LYS A 158 0.92 -21.33 -12.95
CA LYS A 158 2.17 -21.53 -12.20
C LYS A 158 2.07 -22.65 -11.17
N LEU A 159 0.99 -22.74 -10.43
CA LEU A 159 0.78 -23.81 -9.47
C LEU A 159 0.74 -25.18 -10.16
N ASN A 160 0.03 -25.30 -11.30
CA ASN A 160 -0.03 -26.54 -12.07
C ASN A 160 1.36 -26.95 -12.59
N GLU A 161 2.18 -26.01 -13.06
CA GLU A 161 3.56 -26.26 -13.50
C GLU A 161 4.46 -26.79 -12.38
N MET A 162 4.17 -26.41 -11.13
CA MET A 162 4.83 -26.96 -9.92
C MET A 162 4.19 -28.28 -9.44
N GLY A 163 3.22 -28.86 -10.18
CA GLY A 163 2.53 -30.08 -9.80
C GLY A 163 1.53 -29.90 -8.66
N ILE A 164 1.03 -28.67 -8.46
CA ILE A 164 0.01 -28.37 -7.44
C ILE A 164 -1.34 -28.21 -8.13
N SER A 165 -2.27 -29.09 -7.83
CA SER A 165 -3.63 -29.10 -8.36
C SER A 165 -4.62 -28.42 -7.40
N ASN A 166 -5.84 -28.19 -7.88
CA ASN A 166 -6.93 -27.62 -7.06
C ASN A 166 -7.35 -28.51 -5.87
N LYS A 167 -6.90 -29.77 -5.83
CA LYS A 167 -7.19 -30.71 -4.73
C LYS A 167 -6.12 -30.68 -3.65
N ASP A 168 -4.97 -30.14 -3.97
CA ASP A 168 -3.83 -30.10 -3.03
C ASP A 168 -4.00 -28.98 -2.01
N LYS A 169 -3.68 -29.30 -0.77
CA LYS A 169 -3.47 -28.30 0.27
C LYS A 169 -2.03 -27.80 0.18
N PHE A 170 -1.84 -26.50 0.18
CA PHE A 170 -0.50 -25.94 0.14
C PHE A 170 -0.33 -24.72 1.04
N LEU A 171 0.91 -24.47 1.43
CA LEU A 171 1.33 -23.28 2.16
C LEU A 171 2.29 -22.47 1.29
N VAL A 172 2.16 -21.15 1.37
CA VAL A 172 3.09 -20.24 0.71
C VAL A 172 4.01 -19.65 1.76
N LEU A 173 5.32 -19.83 1.58
CA LEU A 173 6.37 -19.23 2.39
C LEU A 173 7.07 -18.13 1.61
N SER A 174 7.26 -16.97 2.25
CA SER A 174 8.01 -15.84 1.69
C SER A 174 9.17 -15.50 2.64
N PRO A 175 10.31 -16.20 2.53
CA PRO A 175 11.42 -16.06 3.46
C PRO A 175 12.26 -14.80 3.24
N GLU A 176 12.14 -14.18 2.06
CA GLU A 176 12.96 -13.03 1.67
C GLU A 176 12.29 -11.69 1.92
N THR A 177 13.13 -10.67 2.11
CA THR A 177 12.73 -9.26 2.06
C THR A 177 13.71 -8.44 1.21
N ARG A 178 13.19 -7.43 0.51
CA ARG A 178 14.03 -6.51 -0.28
C ARG A 178 14.85 -5.53 0.55
N SER A 179 14.40 -5.22 1.76
CA SER A 179 15.00 -4.18 2.58
C SER A 179 15.27 -4.65 4.00
N LYS A 180 16.40 -4.20 4.56
CA LYS A 180 16.77 -4.49 5.95
C LYS A 180 16.80 -5.99 6.25
N LYS A 181 17.40 -6.78 5.35
CA LYS A 181 17.45 -8.25 5.43
C LYS A 181 17.77 -8.77 6.83
N LYS A 182 18.86 -8.32 7.44
CA LYS A 182 19.30 -8.75 8.80
C LYS A 182 18.27 -8.51 9.91
N MET A 183 17.29 -7.61 9.71
CA MET A 183 16.30 -7.26 10.73
C MET A 183 14.93 -7.91 10.50
N LYS A 184 14.66 -8.31 9.25
CA LYS A 184 13.32 -8.74 8.84
C LYS A 184 13.28 -10.20 8.40
N GLU A 185 14.40 -10.75 7.94
CA GLU A 185 14.48 -12.14 7.53
C GLU A 185 14.72 -13.04 8.74
N TRP A 186 13.98 -14.10 8.80
CA TRP A 186 14.19 -15.16 9.75
C TRP A 186 15.40 -16.00 9.29
N PRO A 187 16.24 -16.57 10.19
CA PRO A 187 17.38 -17.38 9.77
C PRO A 187 16.98 -18.57 8.92
N TYR A 188 17.80 -18.88 7.93
CA TYR A 188 17.55 -19.95 6.97
C TYR A 188 17.26 -21.30 7.62
N GLU A 189 18.05 -21.69 8.62
CA GLU A 189 17.92 -22.94 9.36
C GLU A 189 16.57 -23.04 10.10
N GLN A 190 16.03 -21.91 10.51
CA GLN A 190 14.71 -21.84 11.16
C GLN A 190 13.59 -22.09 10.14
N PHE A 191 13.73 -21.59 8.92
CA PHE A 191 12.79 -21.92 7.84
C PHE A 191 12.87 -23.40 7.47
N LEU A 192 14.06 -23.99 7.36
CA LEU A 192 14.22 -25.44 7.14
C LEU A 192 13.58 -26.26 8.24
N SER A 193 13.80 -25.90 9.50
CA SER A 193 13.18 -26.56 10.66
C SER A 193 11.65 -26.46 10.61
N LEU A 194 11.12 -25.30 10.22
CA LEU A 194 9.67 -25.11 10.03
C LEU A 194 9.12 -26.02 8.92
N ILE A 195 9.79 -26.05 7.77
CA ILE A 195 9.42 -26.90 6.62
C ILE A 195 9.38 -28.39 7.05
N GLN A 196 10.42 -28.86 7.74
CA GLN A 196 10.47 -30.23 8.25
C GLN A 196 9.30 -30.54 9.20
N LYS A 197 9.01 -29.64 10.14
CA LYS A 197 7.88 -29.80 11.07
C LYS A 197 6.53 -29.81 10.35
N ILE A 198 6.36 -29.01 9.30
CA ILE A 198 5.15 -29.02 8.48
C ILE A 198 4.99 -30.36 7.80
N HIS A 199 6.01 -30.88 7.13
CA HIS A 199 5.98 -32.18 6.46
C HIS A 199 5.75 -33.37 7.42
N GLN A 200 6.24 -33.29 8.66
CA GLN A 200 6.02 -34.34 9.66
C GLN A 200 4.59 -34.39 10.20
N ASN A 201 3.89 -33.26 10.22
CA ASN A 201 2.59 -33.14 10.90
C ASN A 201 1.41 -32.90 9.95
N TYR A 202 1.67 -32.52 8.68
CA TYR A 202 0.64 -32.13 7.73
C TYR A 202 0.98 -32.61 6.33
N ASP A 203 -0.03 -33.04 5.60
CA ASP A 203 0.05 -33.34 4.17
C ASP A 203 -0.17 -32.07 3.35
N PHE A 204 0.80 -31.14 3.43
CA PHE A 204 0.78 -29.89 2.68
C PHE A 204 1.97 -29.81 1.73
N LYS A 205 1.71 -29.37 0.50
CA LYS A 205 2.76 -28.91 -0.41
C LYS A 205 3.23 -27.51 0.03
N ILE A 206 4.52 -27.22 -0.15
CA ILE A 206 5.08 -25.92 0.21
C ILE A 206 5.54 -25.20 -1.05
N VAL A 207 5.05 -23.98 -1.23
CA VAL A 207 5.48 -23.04 -2.28
C VAL A 207 6.34 -21.97 -1.64
N THR A 208 7.58 -21.85 -2.07
CA THR A 208 8.49 -20.80 -1.61
C THR A 208 8.54 -19.65 -2.62
N LEU A 209 8.31 -18.43 -2.14
CA LEU A 209 8.45 -17.21 -2.94
C LEU A 209 9.82 -16.60 -2.68
N VAL A 210 10.74 -16.83 -3.60
CA VAL A 210 12.13 -16.37 -3.52
C VAL A 210 12.54 -15.63 -4.80
N SER A 211 13.54 -14.76 -4.70
CA SER A 211 14.14 -14.12 -5.87
C SER A 211 15.01 -15.12 -6.65
N LYS A 212 15.28 -14.81 -7.92
CA LYS A 212 16.20 -15.63 -8.75
C LYS A 212 17.62 -15.67 -8.21
N GLU A 213 18.00 -14.62 -7.46
CA GLU A 213 19.34 -14.51 -6.86
C GLU A 213 19.40 -15.12 -5.44
N ASN A 214 18.34 -15.78 -4.99
CA ASN A 214 18.35 -16.40 -3.67
C ASN A 214 19.40 -17.51 -3.60
N PRO A 215 20.39 -17.43 -2.70
CA PRO A 215 21.45 -18.44 -2.58
C PRO A 215 21.00 -19.73 -1.87
N TYR A 216 19.80 -19.72 -1.29
CA TYR A 216 19.29 -20.84 -0.49
C TYR A 216 18.31 -21.69 -1.30
N ASN A 217 18.36 -23.00 -1.07
CA ASN A 217 17.41 -23.95 -1.61
C ASN A 217 16.43 -24.33 -0.50
N TYR A 218 15.22 -23.77 -0.57
CA TYR A 218 14.16 -24.05 0.40
C TYR A 218 13.33 -25.26 0.00
#